data_deab08fdebb9416dda1384ba723500d7
#
_entry.id   deab08fdebb9416dda1384ba723500d7
#
_cell.length_a   1.000
_cell.length_b   1.000
_cell.length_c   1.000
_cell.angle_alpha   90.00
_cell.angle_beta   90.00
_cell.angle_gamma   90.00
#
_symmetry.space_group_name_H-M   'P 1'
#
loop_
_entity.id
_entity.type
_entity.pdbx_description
1 polymer ?
#
loop_
_entity_poly.entity_id
_entity_poly.type
_entity_poly.pdbx_seq_one_letter_code
_entity_poly.pdbx_strand_id
1 'polypeptide(L)'
;MNYDSLFTPFSIGKCEIKNRIVMSAMGTLMSNRDGTFSEDEIAYFEARAKGGTGMIIVGQGYLTADLGQGVLGHYWDHYHIVPSARALTNRCKAYGCKVFTQLSCGTGRNANELHGKPPYSSSENTWVWDPKVKCHALTLEEIREIMKQWEYSAGLVRDAGFDGIEVHAHIGYLIDQFLSPIWNHRTDEYGGSPEKNARFALDIVDAIHRGAGNDFPVIFRMSLDHRIPGGRTLEDSQKILKVLEEHGVDAFDIDAGCYETIKYVYPPMYMGEACMEYICKSAREVTQKPLLNAGSHTPESAVHLIESGDADFVIFGRQLIADPEIGNKLLDARPEDVRPCMRCNECIGRILRYRSKLSCAVNPATGDENAMKLTKVEQPKNVVVIGGGPGGMEAARACAIRGHKVKLYEKNVLGGTLNAPATAEFKIQIRKLIEYYKVQLNKLGVEIHEYTELSIDSPTLAECDRIVCATGSKPLSLPIPGINGSNVLGVIDAHLKPELVTGRNLIICGGGMSGCDFALEAMIALGRKATVIEMKDDVATDVIMMNQVSLKESMA
;
A
#
# COMPACT_ATOMS: atom_id res chain seq x y z
N MET A 1 15.52 9.02 -18.04
CA MET A 1 14.10 8.87 -18.47
C MET A 1 13.42 10.21 -18.31
N ASN A 2 12.54 10.60 -19.21
CA ASN A 2 11.70 11.79 -19.08
C ASN A 2 10.40 11.41 -18.35
N TYR A 3 9.93 12.27 -17.45
CA TYR A 3 8.70 12.05 -16.65
C TYR A 3 7.57 13.01 -17.03
N ASP A 4 7.72 13.82 -18.10
CA ASP A 4 6.80 14.88 -18.51
C ASP A 4 5.37 14.36 -18.73
N SER A 5 5.21 13.13 -19.22
CA SER A 5 3.91 12.50 -19.43
C SER A 5 3.07 12.38 -18.14
N LEU A 6 3.74 12.22 -16.98
CA LEU A 6 3.08 12.18 -15.68
C LEU A 6 2.53 13.54 -15.23
N PHE A 7 3.02 14.64 -15.80
CA PHE A 7 2.69 16.01 -15.38
C PHE A 7 1.76 16.74 -16.36
N THR A 8 1.20 16.02 -17.30
CA THR A 8 0.13 16.55 -18.15
C THR A 8 -1.21 16.52 -17.40
N PRO A 9 -2.01 17.60 -17.40
CA PRO A 9 -3.32 17.61 -16.76
C PRO A 9 -4.30 16.65 -17.46
N PHE A 10 -5.29 16.16 -16.71
CA PHE A 10 -6.37 15.35 -17.23
C PHE A 10 -7.65 15.51 -16.40
N SER A 11 -8.82 15.16 -16.95
CA SER A 11 -10.09 15.40 -16.27
C SER A 11 -10.82 14.11 -15.93
N ILE A 12 -11.48 14.10 -14.76
CA ILE A 12 -12.50 13.13 -14.40
C ILE A 12 -13.82 13.90 -14.30
N GLY A 13 -14.78 13.60 -15.17
CA GLY A 13 -15.96 14.43 -15.32
C GLY A 13 -15.58 15.90 -15.56
N LYS A 14 -16.07 16.82 -14.73
CA LYS A 14 -15.73 18.26 -14.80
C LYS A 14 -14.50 18.65 -13.95
N CYS A 15 -13.91 17.69 -13.23
CA CYS A 15 -12.78 17.96 -12.34
C CYS A 15 -11.45 17.80 -13.07
N GLU A 16 -10.76 18.92 -13.36
CA GLU A 16 -9.40 18.91 -13.90
C GLU A 16 -8.38 18.62 -12.80
N ILE A 17 -7.50 17.66 -13.04
CA ILE A 17 -6.43 17.21 -12.16
C ILE A 17 -5.10 17.62 -12.79
N LYS A 18 -4.24 18.31 -12.02
CA LYS A 18 -3.00 18.96 -12.52
C LYS A 18 -1.95 18.00 -13.08
N ASN A 19 -1.99 16.70 -12.72
CA ASN A 19 -1.06 15.68 -13.21
C ASN A 19 -1.67 14.28 -13.06
N ARG A 20 -0.96 13.24 -13.53
CA ARG A 20 -1.43 11.84 -13.59
C ARG A 20 -1.15 11.03 -12.32
N ILE A 21 -0.60 11.65 -11.27
CA ILE A 21 -0.20 10.96 -10.02
C ILE A 21 -1.35 11.00 -9.04
N VAL A 22 -1.82 9.81 -8.64
CA VAL A 22 -2.93 9.63 -7.71
C VAL A 22 -2.49 8.86 -6.46
N MET A 23 -2.92 9.32 -5.29
CA MET A 23 -2.80 8.57 -4.04
C MET A 23 -4.05 7.71 -3.84
N SER A 24 -3.86 6.38 -3.72
CA SER A 24 -4.93 5.44 -3.41
C SER A 24 -5.57 5.69 -2.05
N ALA A 25 -6.84 5.39 -1.94
CA ALA A 25 -7.49 5.22 -0.63
C ALA A 25 -6.78 4.13 0.19
N MET A 26 -6.42 4.46 1.42
CA MET A 26 -5.76 3.57 2.37
C MET A 26 -6.20 3.94 3.78
N GLY A 27 -6.68 2.95 4.54
CA GLY A 27 -6.98 3.14 5.95
C GLY A 27 -5.73 3.51 6.75
N THR A 28 -5.83 4.55 7.57
CA THR A 28 -4.70 5.10 8.33
C THR A 28 -4.73 4.71 9.80
N LEU A 29 -5.90 4.39 10.36
CA LEU A 29 -6.19 4.28 11.79
C LEU A 29 -5.73 5.50 12.59
N MET A 30 -5.83 6.70 11.99
CA MET A 30 -5.48 7.97 12.64
C MET A 30 -6.70 8.85 12.92
N SER A 31 -7.93 8.39 12.58
CA SER A 31 -9.15 9.13 12.91
C SER A 31 -9.30 9.33 14.42
N ASN A 32 -9.99 10.40 14.81
CA ASN A 32 -10.47 10.57 16.16
C ASN A 32 -11.49 9.47 16.52
N ARG A 33 -11.74 9.27 17.82
CA ARG A 33 -12.68 8.23 18.29
C ARG A 33 -14.14 8.46 17.84
N ASP A 34 -14.49 9.69 17.53
CA ASP A 34 -15.81 10.08 17.03
C ASP A 34 -15.92 9.98 15.50
N GLY A 35 -14.90 9.46 14.82
CA GLY A 35 -14.84 9.31 13.37
C GLY A 35 -14.44 10.58 12.62
N THR A 36 -14.12 11.69 13.29
CA THR A 36 -13.60 12.90 12.64
C THR A 36 -12.13 12.77 12.27
N PHE A 37 -11.67 13.60 11.33
CA PHE A 37 -10.25 13.63 10.93
C PHE A 37 -9.39 14.24 12.02
N SER A 38 -8.34 13.54 12.45
CA SER A 38 -7.37 14.08 13.40
C SER A 38 -6.38 15.02 12.70
N GLU A 39 -5.69 15.86 13.49
CA GLU A 39 -4.65 16.75 12.96
C GLU A 39 -3.47 15.98 12.35
N ASP A 40 -3.10 14.83 12.91
CA ASP A 40 -2.04 13.97 12.37
C ASP A 40 -2.45 13.38 11.02
N GLU A 41 -3.71 12.98 10.86
CA GLU A 41 -4.22 12.47 9.61
C GLU A 41 -4.31 13.56 8.53
N ILE A 42 -4.77 14.76 8.91
CA ILE A 42 -4.77 15.91 8.02
C ILE A 42 -3.34 16.25 7.56
N ALA A 43 -2.37 16.26 8.46
CA ALA A 43 -0.96 16.51 8.13
C ALA A 43 -0.38 15.42 7.22
N TYR A 44 -0.78 14.17 7.41
CA TYR A 44 -0.41 13.06 6.55
C TYR A 44 -0.84 13.28 5.10
N PHE A 45 -2.10 13.64 4.85
CA PHE A 45 -2.59 13.91 3.49
C PHE A 45 -2.00 15.22 2.92
N GLU A 46 -1.89 16.28 3.72
CA GLU A 46 -1.27 17.54 3.30
C GLU A 46 0.17 17.34 2.82
N ALA A 47 0.96 16.50 3.50
CA ALA A 47 2.34 16.24 3.08
C ALA A 47 2.43 15.67 1.66
N ARG A 48 1.48 14.80 1.26
CA ARG A 48 1.40 14.22 -0.10
C ARG A 48 0.91 15.23 -1.13
N ALA A 49 -0.07 16.05 -0.77
CA ALA A 49 -0.53 17.15 -1.62
C ALA A 49 0.59 18.16 -1.91
N LYS A 50 1.33 18.58 -0.86
CA LYS A 50 2.52 19.44 -0.95
C LYS A 50 3.63 18.77 -1.74
N GLY A 51 3.77 17.46 -1.66
CA GLY A 51 4.76 16.66 -2.38
C GLY A 51 4.50 16.44 -3.87
N GLY A 52 3.47 17.12 -4.43
CA GLY A 52 3.24 17.15 -5.86
C GLY A 52 2.18 16.16 -6.39
N THR A 53 1.46 15.46 -5.51
CA THR A 53 0.35 14.58 -5.92
C THR A 53 -0.75 15.39 -6.60
N GLY A 54 -1.29 14.89 -7.72
CA GLY A 54 -2.38 15.53 -8.47
C GLY A 54 -3.74 15.32 -7.83
N MET A 55 -4.00 14.11 -7.37
CA MET A 55 -5.25 13.74 -6.71
C MET A 55 -4.99 12.80 -5.52
N ILE A 56 -5.70 13.02 -4.43
CA ILE A 56 -5.69 12.14 -3.26
C ILE A 56 -7.09 11.57 -3.08
N ILE A 57 -7.18 10.25 -2.94
CA ILE A 57 -8.41 9.57 -2.55
C ILE A 57 -8.27 9.20 -1.07
N VAL A 58 -9.07 9.87 -0.25
CA VAL A 58 -9.09 9.68 1.21
C VAL A 58 -10.01 8.50 1.55
N GLY A 59 -9.65 7.69 2.46
CA GLY A 59 -10.55 6.64 2.90
C GLY A 59 -9.82 5.39 3.41
N GLN A 60 -10.58 4.40 3.74
CA GLN A 60 -12.00 4.14 3.45
C GLN A 60 -12.90 4.84 4.46
N GLY A 61 -13.95 5.51 3.98
CA GLY A 61 -15.05 6.00 4.79
C GLY A 61 -16.28 5.09 4.68
N TYR A 62 -17.10 5.05 5.72
CA TYR A 62 -18.33 4.26 5.77
C TYR A 62 -19.55 5.17 5.85
N LEU A 63 -20.68 4.71 5.30
CA LEU A 63 -21.94 5.44 5.41
C LEU A 63 -22.38 5.57 6.87
N THR A 64 -22.31 4.48 7.64
CA THR A 64 -22.67 4.44 9.07
C THR A 64 -21.75 3.48 9.83
N ALA A 65 -21.71 3.60 11.15
CA ALA A 65 -20.97 2.68 12.01
C ALA A 65 -21.49 1.23 11.95
N ASP A 66 -22.80 1.03 11.77
CA ASP A 66 -23.41 -0.31 11.64
C ASP A 66 -22.95 -1.00 10.35
N LEU A 67 -22.89 -0.27 9.24
CA LEU A 67 -22.37 -0.77 7.96
C LEU A 67 -20.85 -0.94 7.98
N GLY A 68 -20.13 -0.13 8.74
CA GLY A 68 -18.69 -0.24 8.96
C GLY A 68 -18.26 -1.44 9.80
N GLN A 69 -19.17 -2.05 10.52
CA GLN A 69 -18.98 -3.30 11.28
C GLN A 69 -17.70 -3.29 12.15
N GLY A 70 -17.55 -2.24 12.97
CA GLY A 70 -16.45 -2.13 13.95
C GLY A 70 -15.07 -1.77 13.40
N VAL A 71 -14.97 -1.41 12.14
CA VAL A 71 -13.73 -0.84 11.61
C VAL A 71 -13.59 0.60 12.09
N LEU A 72 -12.48 0.95 12.73
CA LEU A 72 -12.14 2.34 13.04
C LEU A 72 -11.96 3.11 11.74
N GLY A 73 -12.68 4.22 11.57
CA GLY A 73 -12.64 5.01 10.33
C GLY A 73 -13.59 6.19 10.39
N HIS A 74 -13.85 6.77 9.25
CA HIS A 74 -14.74 7.91 9.09
C HIS A 74 -16.16 7.44 8.81
N TYR A 75 -17.13 7.98 9.58
CA TYR A 75 -18.55 7.70 9.38
C TYR A 75 -19.23 8.95 8.86
N TRP A 76 -19.90 8.82 7.70
CA TRP A 76 -20.56 9.91 7.00
C TRP A 76 -22.06 9.94 7.27
N ASP A 77 -22.45 9.69 8.52
CA ASP A 77 -23.83 9.61 8.98
C ASP A 77 -24.31 10.88 9.70
N HIS A 78 -23.39 11.79 10.05
CA HIS A 78 -23.72 13.03 10.77
C HIS A 78 -22.83 14.20 10.33
N TYR A 79 -23.41 15.42 10.38
CA TYR A 79 -22.72 16.65 9.97
C TYR A 79 -21.46 16.98 10.78
N HIS A 80 -21.26 16.37 11.95
CA HIS A 80 -20.09 16.63 12.81
C HIS A 80 -18.73 16.34 12.15
N ILE A 81 -18.69 15.46 11.14
CA ILE A 81 -17.47 15.15 10.40
C ILE A 81 -17.06 16.29 9.45
N VAL A 82 -18.03 17.07 8.94
CA VAL A 82 -17.82 18.07 7.90
C VAL A 82 -16.76 19.13 8.25
N PRO A 83 -16.69 19.70 9.46
CA PRO A 83 -15.66 20.70 9.78
C PRO A 83 -14.23 20.16 9.67
N SER A 84 -13.94 18.97 10.20
CA SER A 84 -12.61 18.37 10.13
C SER A 84 -12.24 17.92 8.72
N ALA A 85 -13.20 17.36 7.99
CA ALA A 85 -13.05 16.98 6.59
C ALA A 85 -12.79 18.20 5.69
N ARG A 86 -13.46 19.33 5.95
CA ARG A 86 -13.21 20.61 5.26
C ARG A 86 -11.82 21.16 5.56
N ALA A 87 -11.32 21.00 6.77
CA ALA A 87 -9.93 21.37 7.09
C ALA A 87 -8.94 20.56 6.25
N LEU A 88 -9.14 19.25 6.11
CA LEU A 88 -8.34 18.38 5.25
C LEU A 88 -8.39 18.82 3.79
N THR A 89 -9.59 18.98 3.22
CA THR A 89 -9.75 19.34 1.80
C THR A 89 -9.12 20.71 1.50
N ASN A 90 -9.30 21.71 2.36
CA ASN A 90 -8.70 23.02 2.20
C ASN A 90 -7.17 22.97 2.24
N ARG A 91 -6.56 22.22 3.16
CA ARG A 91 -5.10 22.10 3.28
C ARG A 91 -4.50 21.40 2.05
N CYS A 92 -5.13 20.36 1.55
CA CYS A 92 -4.65 19.68 0.33
C CYS A 92 -4.82 20.55 -0.92
N LYS A 93 -5.97 21.23 -1.06
CA LYS A 93 -6.28 22.11 -2.19
C LYS A 93 -5.38 23.35 -2.27
N ALA A 94 -4.81 23.80 -1.15
CA ALA A 94 -3.82 24.88 -1.14
C ALA A 94 -2.58 24.60 -2.01
N TYR A 95 -2.32 23.31 -2.31
CA TYR A 95 -1.25 22.86 -3.20
C TYR A 95 -1.74 22.48 -4.60
N GLY A 96 -2.97 22.83 -4.98
CA GLY A 96 -3.60 22.46 -6.25
C GLY A 96 -3.90 20.95 -6.38
N CYS A 97 -3.92 20.21 -5.27
CA CYS A 97 -4.28 18.80 -5.25
C CYS A 97 -5.80 18.66 -5.19
N LYS A 98 -6.38 17.78 -6.02
CA LYS A 98 -7.79 17.40 -5.93
C LYS A 98 -7.98 16.34 -4.86
N VAL A 99 -9.12 16.39 -4.16
CA VAL A 99 -9.38 15.50 -3.03
C VAL A 99 -10.72 14.80 -3.23
N PHE A 100 -10.65 13.49 -3.41
CA PHE A 100 -11.80 12.59 -3.43
C PHE A 100 -11.89 11.83 -2.11
N THR A 101 -13.07 11.32 -1.76
CA THR A 101 -13.18 10.36 -0.67
C THR A 101 -13.74 9.03 -1.18
N GLN A 102 -13.16 7.93 -0.70
CA GLN A 102 -13.71 6.61 -0.97
C GLN A 102 -14.78 6.29 0.06
N LEU A 103 -16.00 5.98 -0.41
CA LEU A 103 -17.11 5.56 0.42
C LEU A 103 -17.46 4.09 0.21
N SER A 104 -17.89 3.45 1.30
CA SER A 104 -18.31 2.06 1.35
C SER A 104 -19.58 1.88 2.17
N CYS A 105 -20.48 1.04 1.71
CA CYS A 105 -21.61 0.55 2.51
C CYS A 105 -21.28 -0.74 3.29
N GLY A 106 -19.98 -0.98 3.56
CA GLY A 106 -19.56 -2.06 4.43
C GLY A 106 -18.73 -3.15 3.73
N THR A 107 -18.08 -3.94 4.56
CA THR A 107 -17.18 -5.01 4.13
C THR A 107 -17.91 -6.31 3.75
N GLY A 108 -19.20 -6.36 4.03
CA GLY A 108 -20.02 -7.54 3.72
C GLY A 108 -19.49 -8.80 4.43
N ARG A 109 -19.46 -9.92 3.74
CA ARG A 109 -18.94 -11.22 4.25
C ARG A 109 -17.48 -11.15 4.77
N ASN A 110 -16.78 -10.07 4.49
CA ASN A 110 -15.41 -9.84 4.94
C ASN A 110 -15.33 -9.01 6.25
N ALA A 111 -16.45 -8.82 6.96
CA ALA A 111 -16.46 -8.11 8.24
C ALA A 111 -15.40 -8.67 9.19
N ASN A 112 -14.64 -7.79 9.84
CA ASN A 112 -13.56 -8.20 10.73
C ASN A 112 -14.05 -8.80 12.06
N GLU A 113 -15.22 -8.32 12.52
CA GLU A 113 -15.80 -8.72 13.80
C GLU A 113 -17.34 -8.80 13.68
N LEU A 114 -17.94 -9.68 14.51
CA LEU A 114 -19.39 -9.79 14.63
C LEU A 114 -19.84 -9.00 15.87
N HIS A 115 -20.56 -7.90 15.66
CA HIS A 115 -21.13 -7.11 16.75
C HIS A 115 -22.55 -7.56 17.12
N GLY A 116 -22.70 -8.88 17.42
CA GLY A 116 -23.97 -9.47 17.78
C GLY A 116 -24.95 -9.67 16.60
N LYS A 117 -24.50 -9.39 15.36
CA LYS A 117 -25.28 -9.59 14.13
C LYS A 117 -24.42 -10.32 13.09
N PRO A 118 -25.00 -11.17 12.23
CA PRO A 118 -24.30 -11.69 11.05
C PRO A 118 -23.87 -10.56 10.12
N PRO A 119 -22.75 -10.71 9.38
CA PRO A 119 -22.36 -9.77 8.35
C PRO A 119 -23.42 -9.65 7.26
N TYR A 120 -23.63 -8.47 6.73
CA TYR A 120 -24.48 -8.27 5.54
C TYR A 120 -23.82 -8.88 4.29
N SER A 121 -24.62 -9.34 3.34
CA SER A 121 -24.15 -9.82 2.05
C SER A 121 -25.23 -9.68 0.97
N SER A 122 -24.86 -9.85 -0.31
CA SER A 122 -25.82 -9.91 -1.42
C SER A 122 -26.76 -11.10 -1.31
N SER A 123 -26.27 -12.23 -0.78
CA SER A 123 -26.99 -13.50 -0.60
C SER A 123 -26.55 -14.15 0.71
N GLU A 124 -27.15 -15.30 1.08
CA GLU A 124 -26.73 -16.09 2.25
C GLU A 124 -25.36 -16.75 2.01
N ASN A 125 -24.33 -15.91 1.95
CA ASN A 125 -22.93 -16.36 1.87
C ASN A 125 -22.40 -16.81 3.24
N THR A 126 -21.17 -17.31 3.28
CA THR A 126 -20.47 -17.62 4.53
C THR A 126 -19.52 -16.49 4.91
N TRP A 127 -19.37 -16.23 6.20
CA TRP A 127 -18.36 -15.31 6.71
C TRP A 127 -16.95 -15.84 6.40
N VAL A 128 -16.07 -14.97 5.95
CA VAL A 128 -14.72 -15.36 5.47
C VAL A 128 -13.85 -15.96 6.58
N TRP A 129 -14.06 -15.54 7.83
CA TRP A 129 -13.25 -15.95 8.97
C TRP A 129 -13.78 -17.22 9.68
N ASP A 130 -15.07 -17.52 9.53
CA ASP A 130 -15.68 -18.77 10.02
C ASP A 130 -16.81 -19.20 9.07
N PRO A 131 -16.59 -20.25 8.26
CA PRO A 131 -17.60 -20.75 7.32
C PRO A 131 -18.88 -21.32 7.97
N LYS A 132 -18.90 -21.51 9.29
CA LYS A 132 -20.12 -21.92 10.01
C LYS A 132 -21.10 -20.76 10.20
N VAL A 133 -20.62 -19.50 10.13
CA VAL A 133 -21.45 -18.31 10.26
C VAL A 133 -22.01 -17.93 8.91
N LYS A 134 -23.35 -17.89 8.81
CA LYS A 134 -24.06 -17.41 7.62
C LYS A 134 -24.23 -15.92 7.65
N CYS A 135 -24.02 -15.26 6.50
CA CYS A 135 -24.28 -13.85 6.33
C CYS A 135 -25.78 -13.59 6.19
N HIS A 136 -26.20 -12.40 6.58
CA HIS A 136 -27.56 -11.91 6.33
C HIS A 136 -27.66 -11.39 4.90
N ALA A 137 -28.50 -12.02 4.08
CA ALA A 137 -28.81 -11.54 2.74
C ALA A 137 -29.68 -10.28 2.85
N LEU A 138 -29.22 -9.16 2.29
CA LEU A 138 -29.97 -7.90 2.34
C LEU A 138 -31.36 -8.05 1.73
N THR A 139 -32.37 -7.58 2.45
CA THR A 139 -33.74 -7.43 1.94
C THR A 139 -33.87 -6.22 1.04
N LEU A 140 -34.91 -6.14 0.23
CA LEU A 140 -35.20 -4.97 -0.63
C LEU A 140 -35.42 -3.69 0.20
N GLU A 141 -35.94 -3.81 1.41
CA GLU A 141 -36.14 -2.66 2.32
C GLU A 141 -34.80 -2.14 2.83
N GLU A 142 -33.90 -3.03 3.29
CA GLU A 142 -32.56 -2.66 3.72
C GLU A 142 -31.74 -2.04 2.58
N ILE A 143 -31.87 -2.55 1.35
CA ILE A 143 -31.25 -1.94 0.17
C ILE A 143 -31.74 -0.50 -0.03
N ARG A 144 -33.06 -0.26 0.07
CA ARG A 144 -33.62 1.10 -0.06
C ARG A 144 -33.10 2.03 1.04
N GLU A 145 -32.94 1.53 2.27
CA GLU A 145 -32.40 2.34 3.37
C GLU A 145 -30.91 2.65 3.14
N ILE A 146 -30.13 1.71 2.64
CA ILE A 146 -28.73 1.94 2.25
C ILE A 146 -28.64 3.02 1.15
N MET A 147 -29.56 3.06 0.19
CA MET A 147 -29.60 4.11 -0.84
C MET A 147 -29.86 5.50 -0.25
N LYS A 148 -30.75 5.62 0.76
CA LYS A 148 -30.96 6.89 1.48
C LYS A 148 -29.69 7.33 2.23
N GLN A 149 -28.97 6.38 2.83
CA GLN A 149 -27.69 6.68 3.49
C GLN A 149 -26.65 7.18 2.50
N TRP A 150 -26.54 6.55 1.30
CA TRP A 150 -25.67 7.03 0.22
C TRP A 150 -25.98 8.46 -0.19
N GLU A 151 -27.26 8.78 -0.41
CA GLU A 151 -27.72 10.12 -0.78
C GLU A 151 -27.33 11.16 0.30
N TYR A 152 -27.59 10.86 1.58
CA TYR A 152 -27.25 11.74 2.69
C TYR A 152 -25.73 11.93 2.84
N SER A 153 -24.97 10.83 2.83
CA SER A 153 -23.50 10.86 2.96
C SER A 153 -22.84 11.61 1.81
N ALA A 154 -23.34 11.44 0.57
CA ALA A 154 -22.83 12.16 -0.59
C ALA A 154 -23.02 13.68 -0.46
N GLY A 155 -24.15 14.13 0.09
CA GLY A 155 -24.38 15.53 0.43
C GLY A 155 -23.36 16.07 1.44
N LEU A 156 -23.08 15.33 2.50
CA LEU A 156 -22.05 15.71 3.49
C LEU A 156 -20.65 15.80 2.89
N VAL A 157 -20.30 14.87 2.00
CA VAL A 157 -19.01 14.87 1.29
C VAL A 157 -18.86 16.13 0.43
N ARG A 158 -19.89 16.51 -0.33
CA ARG A 158 -19.89 17.76 -1.10
C ARG A 158 -19.77 18.98 -0.19
N ASP A 159 -20.51 19.03 0.90
CA ASP A 159 -20.44 20.12 1.90
C ASP A 159 -19.06 20.23 2.56
N ALA A 160 -18.36 19.11 2.74
CA ALA A 160 -17.00 19.08 3.25
C ALA A 160 -15.95 19.58 2.23
N GLY A 161 -16.36 19.85 0.98
CA GLY A 161 -15.51 20.41 -0.06
C GLY A 161 -14.65 19.38 -0.79
N PHE A 162 -15.02 18.11 -0.82
CA PHE A 162 -14.39 17.15 -1.72
C PHE A 162 -14.71 17.45 -3.17
N ASP A 163 -13.85 16.98 -4.10
CA ASP A 163 -14.00 17.18 -5.53
C ASP A 163 -14.75 16.02 -6.22
N GLY A 164 -15.02 14.92 -5.50
CA GLY A 164 -15.77 13.76 -5.99
C GLY A 164 -15.77 12.61 -4.97
N ILE A 165 -16.45 11.54 -5.35
CA ILE A 165 -16.55 10.29 -4.58
C ILE A 165 -15.95 9.14 -5.38
N GLU A 166 -15.19 8.27 -4.69
CA GLU A 166 -14.86 6.94 -5.19
C GLU A 166 -15.73 5.90 -4.49
N VAL A 167 -16.44 5.10 -5.27
CA VAL A 167 -17.26 3.99 -4.78
C VAL A 167 -16.39 2.75 -4.57
N HIS A 168 -16.37 2.21 -3.35
CA HIS A 168 -15.58 1.03 -3.01
C HIS A 168 -16.27 -0.27 -3.40
N ALA A 169 -16.02 -0.76 -4.60
CA ALA A 169 -16.64 -1.97 -5.15
C ALA A 169 -15.62 -3.05 -5.53
N HIS A 170 -14.57 -3.22 -4.72
CA HIS A 170 -13.52 -4.20 -4.95
C HIS A 170 -13.24 -5.10 -3.75
N ILE A 171 -12.26 -6.01 -3.86
CA ILE A 171 -11.75 -6.94 -2.84
C ILE A 171 -12.78 -7.84 -2.16
N GLY A 172 -13.93 -8.06 -2.76
CA GLY A 172 -14.99 -8.91 -2.20
C GLY A 172 -15.83 -8.23 -1.11
N TYR A 173 -15.84 -6.87 -1.03
CA TYR A 173 -16.72 -6.13 -0.13
C TYR A 173 -18.16 -6.11 -0.63
N LEU A 174 -19.09 -5.51 0.13
CA LEU A 174 -20.52 -5.67 -0.09
C LEU A 174 -20.96 -5.36 -1.54
N ILE A 175 -20.50 -4.26 -2.14
CA ILE A 175 -20.85 -3.91 -3.53
C ILE A 175 -20.27 -4.94 -4.50
N ASP A 176 -19.02 -5.35 -4.29
CA ASP A 176 -18.36 -6.38 -5.11
C ASP A 176 -19.07 -7.75 -5.02
N GLN A 177 -19.69 -8.05 -3.85
CA GLN A 177 -20.50 -9.25 -3.69
C GLN A 177 -21.78 -9.21 -4.54
N PHE A 178 -22.38 -8.04 -4.75
CA PHE A 178 -23.51 -7.90 -5.69
C PHE A 178 -23.06 -8.09 -7.13
N LEU A 179 -21.89 -7.58 -7.50
CA LEU A 179 -21.36 -7.65 -8.85
C LEU A 179 -20.83 -9.04 -9.25
N SER A 180 -20.60 -9.94 -8.29
CA SER A 180 -19.92 -11.21 -8.52
C SER A 180 -20.86 -12.41 -8.53
N PRO A 181 -20.83 -13.27 -9.57
CA PRO A 181 -21.68 -14.46 -9.63
C PRO A 181 -21.41 -15.48 -8.53
N ILE A 182 -20.20 -15.51 -7.96
CA ILE A 182 -19.86 -16.46 -6.89
C ILE A 182 -20.51 -16.09 -5.55
N TRP A 183 -20.92 -14.84 -5.34
CA TRP A 183 -21.52 -14.34 -4.11
C TRP A 183 -22.95 -13.85 -4.28
N ASN A 184 -23.36 -13.51 -5.53
CA ASN A 184 -24.72 -13.04 -5.81
C ASN A 184 -25.57 -14.16 -6.39
N HIS A 185 -26.38 -14.79 -5.56
CA HIS A 185 -27.32 -15.85 -5.94
C HIS A 185 -28.77 -15.39 -5.95
N ARG A 186 -28.99 -14.06 -6.02
CA ARG A 186 -30.35 -13.46 -6.04
C ARG A 186 -31.08 -13.76 -7.33
N THR A 187 -32.41 -13.87 -7.21
CA THR A 187 -33.32 -14.08 -8.34
C THR A 187 -34.27 -12.91 -8.57
N ASP A 188 -34.13 -11.86 -7.77
CA ASP A 188 -34.88 -10.59 -7.89
C ASP A 188 -34.21 -9.61 -8.88
N GLU A 189 -34.53 -8.31 -8.77
CA GLU A 189 -33.99 -7.26 -9.64
C GLU A 189 -32.49 -6.99 -9.43
N TYR A 190 -31.88 -7.51 -8.36
CA TYR A 190 -30.45 -7.35 -8.01
C TYR A 190 -29.57 -8.57 -8.32
N GLY A 191 -30.09 -9.55 -9.08
CA GLY A 191 -29.31 -10.76 -9.39
C GLY A 191 -29.84 -11.57 -10.57
N GLY A 192 -29.02 -12.52 -11.04
CA GLY A 192 -29.40 -13.47 -12.10
C GLY A 192 -28.80 -13.18 -13.49
N SER A 193 -28.25 -12.00 -13.73
CA SER A 193 -27.42 -11.68 -14.92
C SER A 193 -26.40 -10.59 -14.57
N PRO A 194 -25.32 -10.40 -15.36
CA PRO A 194 -24.35 -9.33 -15.12
C PRO A 194 -24.99 -7.94 -15.00
N GLU A 195 -25.98 -7.62 -15.83
CA GLU A 195 -26.69 -6.34 -15.82
C GLU A 195 -27.51 -6.16 -14.53
N LYS A 196 -28.21 -7.22 -14.10
CA LYS A 196 -28.95 -7.21 -12.84
C LYS A 196 -28.02 -7.20 -11.62
N ASN A 197 -26.89 -7.89 -11.71
CA ASN A 197 -25.86 -7.84 -10.68
C ASN A 197 -25.30 -6.41 -10.51
N ALA A 198 -25.25 -5.62 -11.59
CA ALA A 198 -24.83 -4.23 -11.53
C ALA A 198 -25.90 -3.29 -10.92
N ARG A 199 -27.16 -3.70 -10.80
CA ARG A 199 -28.28 -2.84 -10.36
C ARG A 199 -27.99 -2.14 -9.04
N PHE A 200 -27.42 -2.85 -8.05
CA PHE A 200 -27.08 -2.25 -6.75
C PHE A 200 -26.05 -1.12 -6.90
N ALA A 201 -25.06 -1.28 -7.78
CA ALA A 201 -24.07 -0.25 -8.09
C ALA A 201 -24.69 0.96 -8.81
N LEU A 202 -25.64 0.72 -9.74
CA LEU A 202 -26.34 1.81 -10.45
C LEU A 202 -27.19 2.64 -9.47
N ASP A 203 -27.93 2.00 -8.57
CA ASP A 203 -28.74 2.68 -7.56
C ASP A 203 -27.87 3.53 -6.62
N ILE A 204 -26.63 3.09 -6.33
CA ILE A 204 -25.64 3.88 -5.57
C ILE A 204 -25.20 5.12 -6.36
N VAL A 205 -24.90 5.02 -7.64
CA VAL A 205 -24.52 6.17 -8.48
C VAL A 205 -25.68 7.18 -8.51
N ASP A 206 -26.92 6.72 -8.68
CA ASP A 206 -28.11 7.57 -8.61
C ASP A 206 -28.27 8.28 -7.26
N ALA A 207 -28.04 7.55 -6.16
CA ALA A 207 -28.11 8.11 -4.81
C ALA A 207 -27.02 9.18 -4.58
N ILE A 208 -25.80 8.95 -5.07
CA ILE A 208 -24.71 9.93 -5.02
C ILE A 208 -25.12 11.21 -5.78
N HIS A 209 -25.65 11.07 -6.99
CA HIS A 209 -26.08 12.21 -7.80
C HIS A 209 -27.26 12.97 -7.17
N ARG A 210 -28.21 12.29 -6.51
CA ARG A 210 -29.28 12.97 -5.77
C ARG A 210 -28.75 13.77 -4.59
N GLY A 211 -27.77 13.22 -3.83
CA GLY A 211 -27.20 13.87 -2.66
C GLY A 211 -26.18 14.96 -2.97
N ALA A 212 -25.25 14.66 -3.89
CA ALA A 212 -24.14 15.55 -4.22
C ALA A 212 -24.34 16.36 -5.51
N GLY A 213 -25.37 16.05 -6.33
CA GLY A 213 -25.65 16.72 -7.62
C GLY A 213 -25.01 16.01 -8.81
N ASN A 214 -25.65 16.13 -9.98
CA ASN A 214 -25.25 15.44 -11.22
C ASN A 214 -23.91 15.89 -11.81
N ASP A 215 -23.33 16.97 -11.32
CA ASP A 215 -22.03 17.48 -11.74
C ASP A 215 -20.88 17.00 -10.84
N PHE A 216 -21.21 16.22 -9.80
CA PHE A 216 -20.23 15.74 -8.83
C PHE A 216 -19.58 14.44 -9.33
N PRO A 217 -18.26 14.41 -9.60
CA PRO A 217 -17.61 13.27 -10.22
C PRO A 217 -17.68 11.98 -9.38
N VAL A 218 -17.94 10.86 -10.06
CA VAL A 218 -17.97 9.52 -9.48
C VAL A 218 -16.90 8.64 -10.11
N ILE A 219 -15.94 8.20 -9.30
CA ILE A 219 -14.99 7.13 -9.64
C ILE A 219 -15.57 5.82 -9.12
N PHE A 220 -15.48 4.76 -9.91
CA PHE A 220 -15.91 3.43 -9.48
C PHE A 220 -14.70 2.52 -9.36
N ARG A 221 -14.37 2.10 -8.13
CA ARG A 221 -13.25 1.20 -7.89
C ARG A 221 -13.71 -0.24 -7.85
N MET A 222 -13.19 -1.07 -8.79
CA MET A 222 -13.58 -2.47 -8.88
C MET A 222 -12.41 -3.39 -9.24
N SER A 223 -12.44 -4.61 -8.69
CA SER A 223 -11.58 -5.70 -9.15
C SER A 223 -12.11 -6.25 -10.46
N LEU A 224 -11.32 -6.19 -11.54
CA LEU A 224 -11.74 -6.71 -12.83
C LEU A 224 -11.59 -8.24 -12.94
N ASP A 225 -10.71 -8.83 -12.15
CA ASP A 225 -10.42 -10.26 -12.15
C ASP A 225 -10.24 -10.75 -10.71
N HIS A 226 -11.14 -11.57 -10.21
CA HIS A 226 -11.06 -12.12 -8.85
C HIS A 226 -9.95 -13.16 -8.66
N ARG A 227 -9.46 -13.76 -9.74
CA ARG A 227 -8.42 -14.79 -9.73
C ARG A 227 -8.79 -16.03 -8.91
N ILE A 228 -10.09 -16.34 -8.80
CA ILE A 228 -10.62 -17.54 -8.14
C ILE A 228 -11.60 -18.27 -9.05
N PRO A 229 -11.69 -19.61 -8.96
CA PRO A 229 -12.66 -20.37 -9.74
C PRO A 229 -14.10 -19.92 -9.49
N GLY A 230 -14.85 -19.67 -10.55
CA GLY A 230 -16.23 -19.19 -10.49
C GLY A 230 -16.40 -17.72 -10.09
N GLY A 231 -15.33 -17.03 -9.76
CA GLY A 231 -15.32 -15.58 -9.51
C GLY A 231 -15.50 -14.77 -10.80
N ARG A 232 -15.61 -13.45 -10.64
CA ARG A 232 -15.73 -12.55 -11.78
C ARG A 232 -14.48 -12.57 -12.64
N THR A 233 -14.69 -12.71 -13.96
CA THR A 233 -13.65 -12.71 -14.98
C THR A 233 -13.49 -11.34 -15.63
N LEU A 234 -12.44 -11.16 -16.47
CA LEU A 234 -12.28 -9.94 -17.25
C LEU A 234 -13.47 -9.72 -18.20
N GLU A 235 -14.01 -10.77 -18.82
CA GLU A 235 -15.18 -10.67 -19.72
C GLU A 235 -16.44 -10.21 -18.97
N ASP A 236 -16.70 -10.75 -17.77
CA ASP A 236 -17.82 -10.30 -16.94
C ASP A 236 -17.67 -8.83 -16.56
N SER A 237 -16.44 -8.44 -16.19
CA SER A 237 -16.13 -7.07 -15.83
C SER A 237 -16.27 -6.08 -16.96
N GLN A 238 -15.93 -6.47 -18.21
CA GLN A 238 -16.15 -5.65 -19.40
C GLN A 238 -17.64 -5.32 -19.61
N LYS A 239 -18.54 -6.28 -19.37
CA LYS A 239 -20.00 -6.05 -19.44
C LYS A 239 -20.45 -5.05 -18.37
N ILE A 240 -19.94 -5.20 -17.14
CA ILE A 240 -20.27 -4.31 -16.03
C ILE A 240 -19.74 -2.90 -16.28
N LEU A 241 -18.50 -2.74 -16.77
CA LEU A 241 -17.92 -1.43 -17.10
C LEU A 241 -18.80 -0.64 -18.07
N LYS A 242 -19.31 -1.28 -19.14
CA LYS A 242 -20.22 -0.64 -20.10
C LYS A 242 -21.50 -0.14 -19.44
N VAL A 243 -22.13 -0.98 -18.61
CA VAL A 243 -23.38 -0.61 -17.92
C VAL A 243 -23.13 0.57 -16.96
N LEU A 244 -22.01 0.58 -16.23
CA LEU A 244 -21.65 1.67 -15.31
C LEU A 244 -21.31 2.97 -16.07
N GLU A 245 -20.59 2.88 -17.20
CA GLU A 245 -20.27 4.03 -18.05
C GLU A 245 -21.53 4.70 -18.59
N GLU A 246 -22.47 3.90 -19.14
CA GLU A 246 -23.75 4.37 -19.67
C GLU A 246 -24.62 5.03 -18.58
N HIS A 247 -24.43 4.64 -17.31
CA HIS A 247 -25.19 5.17 -16.18
C HIS A 247 -24.56 6.38 -15.48
N GLY A 248 -23.43 6.90 -15.98
CA GLY A 248 -22.88 8.16 -15.51
C GLY A 248 -21.67 8.06 -14.58
N VAL A 249 -21.01 6.90 -14.51
CA VAL A 249 -19.68 6.80 -13.89
C VAL A 249 -18.66 7.58 -14.72
N ASP A 250 -17.83 8.41 -14.06
CA ASP A 250 -16.91 9.31 -14.73
C ASP A 250 -15.51 8.73 -14.94
N ALA A 251 -15.10 7.77 -14.11
CA ALA A 251 -13.79 7.10 -14.21
C ALA A 251 -13.81 5.75 -13.47
N PHE A 252 -12.86 4.89 -13.80
CA PHE A 252 -12.69 3.59 -13.16
C PHE A 252 -11.31 3.45 -12.52
N ASP A 253 -11.26 3.17 -11.21
CA ASP A 253 -10.07 2.68 -10.51
C ASP A 253 -10.09 1.15 -10.58
N ILE A 254 -9.15 0.57 -11.33
CA ILE A 254 -9.17 -0.85 -11.66
C ILE A 254 -8.01 -1.61 -11.02
N ASP A 255 -8.34 -2.71 -10.37
CA ASP A 255 -7.39 -3.64 -9.77
C ASP A 255 -7.81 -5.11 -9.97
N ALA A 256 -7.15 -6.05 -9.32
CA ALA A 256 -7.45 -7.47 -9.35
C ALA A 256 -7.42 -8.08 -7.95
N GLY A 257 -8.07 -9.22 -7.81
CA GLY A 257 -8.08 -10.02 -6.60
C GLY A 257 -9.23 -9.71 -5.64
N CYS A 258 -9.30 -10.53 -4.61
CA CYS A 258 -10.23 -10.44 -3.49
C CYS A 258 -9.54 -10.96 -2.22
N TYR A 259 -10.27 -11.18 -1.11
CA TYR A 259 -9.67 -11.70 0.12
C TYR A 259 -9.05 -13.09 -0.06
N GLU A 260 -9.64 -13.93 -0.88
CA GLU A 260 -9.11 -15.27 -1.21
C GLU A 260 -7.80 -15.21 -2.02
N THR A 261 -7.56 -14.09 -2.71
CA THR A 261 -6.34 -13.84 -3.49
C THR A 261 -5.63 -12.58 -3.01
N ILE A 262 -5.50 -12.44 -1.71
CA ILE A 262 -5.04 -11.24 -0.97
C ILE A 262 -3.69 -10.69 -1.45
N LYS A 263 -2.85 -11.51 -2.06
CA LYS A 263 -1.58 -11.08 -2.63
C LYS A 263 -1.75 -10.07 -3.79
N TYR A 264 -2.88 -10.07 -4.50
CA TYR A 264 -3.19 -9.07 -5.53
C TYR A 264 -3.68 -7.76 -4.91
N VAL A 265 -4.38 -7.82 -3.77
CA VAL A 265 -4.84 -6.63 -3.05
C VAL A 265 -3.67 -5.84 -2.46
N TYR A 266 -2.68 -6.54 -1.90
CA TYR A 266 -1.48 -5.95 -1.32
C TYR A 266 -0.22 -6.60 -1.90
N PRO A 267 0.13 -6.35 -3.18
CA PRO A 267 1.18 -7.08 -3.86
C PRO A 267 2.52 -6.99 -3.11
N PRO A 268 3.08 -8.11 -2.60
CA PRO A 268 4.39 -8.12 -1.97
C PRO A 268 5.52 -8.06 -3.00
N MET A 269 6.76 -8.01 -2.53
CA MET A 269 7.94 -7.91 -3.39
C MET A 269 8.09 -9.09 -4.38
N TYR A 270 7.54 -10.25 -4.05
CA TYR A 270 7.59 -11.46 -4.89
C TYR A 270 6.75 -11.37 -6.18
N MET A 271 5.83 -10.41 -6.28
CA MET A 271 4.94 -10.24 -7.45
C MET A 271 5.50 -9.28 -8.52
N GLY A 272 6.64 -8.68 -8.29
CA GLY A 272 7.24 -7.77 -9.25
C GLY A 272 6.58 -6.39 -9.32
N GLU A 273 6.93 -5.63 -10.36
CA GLU A 273 6.42 -4.27 -10.64
C GLU A 273 5.23 -4.33 -11.59
N ALA A 274 4.36 -3.32 -11.53
CA ALA A 274 3.20 -3.16 -12.43
C ALA A 274 2.35 -4.44 -12.58
N CYS A 275 2.25 -5.24 -11.50
CA CYS A 275 1.72 -6.62 -11.56
C CYS A 275 0.23 -6.71 -11.93
N MET A 276 -0.49 -5.59 -12.00
CA MET A 276 -1.90 -5.51 -12.43
C MET A 276 -2.11 -4.68 -13.69
N GLU A 277 -1.06 -4.30 -14.42
CA GLU A 277 -1.17 -3.53 -15.66
C GLU A 277 -1.95 -4.30 -16.76
N TYR A 278 -1.89 -5.63 -16.76
CA TYR A 278 -2.56 -6.49 -17.73
C TYR A 278 -4.08 -6.25 -17.83
N ILE A 279 -4.73 -5.77 -16.74
CA ILE A 279 -6.18 -5.52 -16.75
C ILE A 279 -6.53 -4.23 -17.50
N CYS A 280 -5.60 -3.28 -17.62
CA CYS A 280 -5.85 -2.00 -18.29
C CYS A 280 -6.23 -2.20 -19.76
N LYS A 281 -5.52 -3.07 -20.47
CA LYS A 281 -5.82 -3.40 -21.87
C LYS A 281 -7.22 -3.94 -22.04
N SER A 282 -7.62 -4.87 -21.18
CA SER A 282 -8.96 -5.44 -21.20
C SER A 282 -10.05 -4.40 -20.91
N ALA A 283 -9.82 -3.49 -19.98
CA ALA A 283 -10.76 -2.39 -19.71
C ALA A 283 -10.84 -1.43 -20.89
N ARG A 284 -9.69 -1.06 -21.48
CA ARG A 284 -9.62 -0.10 -22.60
C ARG A 284 -10.34 -0.58 -23.86
N GLU A 285 -10.50 -1.88 -24.05
CA GLU A 285 -11.30 -2.45 -25.17
C GLU A 285 -12.78 -2.03 -25.12
N VAL A 286 -13.30 -1.67 -23.94
CA VAL A 286 -14.74 -1.47 -23.74
C VAL A 286 -15.12 -0.10 -23.21
N THR A 287 -14.17 0.71 -22.73
CA THR A 287 -14.45 2.06 -22.20
C THR A 287 -13.43 3.08 -22.68
N GLN A 288 -13.92 4.32 -22.89
CA GLN A 288 -13.10 5.51 -23.13
C GLN A 288 -13.03 6.41 -21.89
N LYS A 289 -13.66 6.03 -20.80
CA LYS A 289 -13.57 6.77 -19.53
C LYS A 289 -12.16 6.71 -18.97
N PRO A 290 -11.73 7.71 -18.18
CA PRO A 290 -10.46 7.68 -17.50
C PRO A 290 -10.26 6.40 -16.69
N LEU A 291 -9.11 5.76 -16.88
CA LEU A 291 -8.69 4.58 -16.13
C LEU A 291 -7.57 4.95 -15.15
N LEU A 292 -7.74 4.53 -13.90
CA LEU A 292 -6.74 4.64 -12.85
C LEU A 292 -6.24 3.23 -12.55
N ASN A 293 -4.92 3.01 -12.50
CA ASN A 293 -4.37 1.68 -12.21
C ASN A 293 -3.37 1.70 -11.06
N ALA A 294 -3.58 0.77 -10.14
CA ALA A 294 -2.63 0.40 -9.10
C ALA A 294 -1.90 -0.90 -9.45
N GLY A 295 -0.84 -1.26 -8.72
CA GLY A 295 -0.17 -2.55 -8.92
C GLY A 295 1.33 -2.51 -8.70
N SER A 296 1.78 -1.77 -7.69
CA SER A 296 3.21 -1.64 -7.38
C SER A 296 4.03 -0.94 -8.47
N HIS A 297 3.47 0.10 -9.06
CA HIS A 297 4.20 0.92 -10.04
C HIS A 297 5.45 1.56 -9.44
N THR A 298 6.49 1.65 -10.26
CA THR A 298 7.68 2.48 -10.08
C THR A 298 7.53 3.74 -10.94
N PRO A 299 8.37 4.76 -10.78
CA PRO A 299 8.36 5.91 -11.69
C PRO A 299 8.45 5.51 -13.16
N GLU A 300 9.26 4.52 -13.48
CA GLU A 300 9.50 4.04 -14.84
C GLU A 300 8.26 3.33 -15.42
N SER A 301 7.66 2.41 -14.66
CA SER A 301 6.43 1.74 -15.08
C SER A 301 5.24 2.67 -15.15
N ALA A 302 5.21 3.72 -14.32
CA ALA A 302 4.20 4.76 -14.38
C ALA A 302 4.24 5.55 -15.70
N VAL A 303 5.42 5.94 -16.15
CA VAL A 303 5.61 6.59 -17.46
C VAL A 303 5.13 5.67 -18.58
N HIS A 304 5.55 4.39 -18.53
CA HIS A 304 5.14 3.40 -19.53
C HIS A 304 3.62 3.27 -19.60
N LEU A 305 2.96 3.13 -18.47
CA LEU A 305 1.50 2.99 -18.37
C LEU A 305 0.74 4.17 -19.01
N ILE A 306 1.21 5.40 -18.78
CA ILE A 306 0.58 6.60 -19.33
C ILE A 306 0.89 6.76 -20.83
N GLU A 307 2.14 6.53 -21.24
CA GLU A 307 2.56 6.69 -22.64
C GLU A 307 2.00 5.60 -23.56
N SER A 308 1.74 4.40 -23.04
CA SER A 308 1.04 3.34 -23.81
C SER A 308 -0.44 3.66 -24.03
N GLY A 309 -1.04 4.56 -23.23
CA GLY A 309 -2.48 4.85 -23.25
C GLY A 309 -3.34 3.76 -22.58
N ASP A 310 -2.72 2.78 -21.93
CA ASP A 310 -3.42 1.70 -21.24
C ASP A 310 -4.20 2.21 -20.02
N ALA A 311 -3.68 3.24 -19.34
CA ALA A 311 -4.41 4.00 -18.33
C ALA A 311 -4.12 5.50 -18.41
N ASP A 312 -4.97 6.31 -17.77
CA ASP A 312 -4.86 7.78 -17.78
C ASP A 312 -4.23 8.31 -16.50
N PHE A 313 -4.27 7.54 -15.41
CA PHE A 313 -3.67 7.88 -14.13
C PHE A 313 -2.93 6.67 -13.55
N VAL A 314 -1.81 6.95 -12.91
CA VAL A 314 -1.06 5.99 -12.10
C VAL A 314 -1.39 6.17 -10.61
N ILE A 315 -1.71 5.08 -9.94
CA ILE A 315 -1.95 5.10 -8.50
C ILE A 315 -0.69 4.68 -7.75
N PHE A 316 -0.15 5.59 -6.97
CA PHE A 316 0.88 5.32 -5.98
C PHE A 316 0.24 5.22 -4.59
N GLY A 317 0.03 3.97 -4.10
CA GLY A 317 -0.38 3.74 -2.71
C GLY A 317 0.83 3.78 -1.77
N ARG A 318 1.42 2.60 -1.51
CA ARG A 318 2.54 2.44 -0.59
C ARG A 318 3.80 3.25 -0.96
N GLN A 319 3.98 3.57 -2.24
CA GLN A 319 5.08 4.43 -2.68
C GLN A 319 4.95 5.85 -2.10
N LEU A 320 3.73 6.42 -2.04
CA LEU A 320 3.46 7.73 -1.40
C LEU A 320 3.51 7.65 0.15
N ILE A 321 3.39 6.46 0.74
CA ILE A 321 3.70 6.26 2.17
C ILE A 321 5.22 6.36 2.39
N ALA A 322 6.01 5.72 1.53
CA ALA A 322 7.47 5.73 1.63
C ALA A 322 8.07 7.10 1.29
N ASP A 323 7.52 7.78 0.30
CA ASP A 323 7.98 9.09 -0.16
C ASP A 323 6.82 10.02 -0.54
N PRO A 324 6.39 10.90 0.36
CA PRO A 324 5.33 11.86 0.08
C PRO A 324 5.71 12.90 -0.99
N GLU A 325 6.99 13.12 -1.27
CA GLU A 325 7.49 14.15 -2.17
C GLU A 325 7.81 13.62 -3.59
N ILE A 326 7.42 12.39 -3.91
CA ILE A 326 7.74 11.75 -5.19
C ILE A 326 7.32 12.61 -6.39
N GLY A 327 6.14 13.25 -6.35
CA GLY A 327 5.66 14.10 -7.45
C GLY A 327 6.64 15.24 -7.76
N ASN A 328 7.03 16.02 -6.76
CA ASN A 328 7.98 17.11 -6.93
C ASN A 328 9.37 16.63 -7.38
N LYS A 329 9.84 15.50 -6.83
CA LYS A 329 11.15 14.92 -7.21
C LYS A 329 11.20 14.50 -8.67
N LEU A 330 10.12 13.90 -9.18
CA LEU A 330 10.02 13.52 -10.59
C LEU A 330 9.84 14.74 -11.50
N LEU A 331 9.06 15.75 -11.09
CA LEU A 331 8.90 17.02 -11.81
C LEU A 331 10.24 17.75 -11.96
N ASP A 332 11.08 17.72 -10.91
CA ASP A 332 12.42 18.31 -10.90
C ASP A 332 13.48 17.42 -11.55
N ALA A 333 13.09 16.31 -12.21
CA ALA A 333 13.99 15.33 -12.82
C ALA A 333 15.06 14.79 -11.84
N ARG A 334 14.65 14.49 -10.58
CA ARG A 334 15.52 13.93 -9.51
C ARG A 334 15.02 12.55 -9.04
N PRO A 335 14.91 11.55 -9.94
CA PRO A 335 14.40 10.22 -9.57
C PRO A 335 15.29 9.50 -8.53
N GLU A 336 16.59 9.80 -8.49
CA GLU A 336 17.53 9.25 -7.52
C GLU A 336 17.26 9.73 -6.07
N ASP A 337 16.47 10.78 -5.90
CA ASP A 337 16.03 11.28 -4.59
C ASP A 337 14.75 10.60 -4.10
N VAL A 338 14.11 9.78 -4.92
CA VAL A 338 12.89 9.07 -4.54
C VAL A 338 13.23 7.91 -3.60
N ARG A 339 12.67 7.94 -2.38
CA ARG A 339 12.77 6.84 -1.43
C ARG A 339 11.87 5.69 -1.89
N PRO A 340 12.42 4.51 -2.22
CA PRO A 340 11.62 3.43 -2.76
C PRO A 340 10.77 2.74 -1.69
N CYS A 341 9.56 2.35 -2.06
CA CYS A 341 8.76 1.41 -1.27
C CYS A 341 9.32 -0.01 -1.45
N MET A 342 9.65 -0.69 -0.34
CA MET A 342 10.17 -2.06 -0.37
C MET A 342 9.10 -3.13 -0.59
N ARG A 343 7.82 -2.79 -0.65
CA ARG A 343 6.69 -3.73 -0.75
C ARG A 343 6.70 -4.80 0.36
N CYS A 344 7.22 -4.43 1.52
CA CYS A 344 7.31 -5.30 2.69
C CYS A 344 5.97 -5.51 3.40
N ASN A 345 4.96 -4.71 3.06
CA ASN A 345 3.62 -4.69 3.67
C ASN A 345 3.60 -4.39 5.18
N GLU A 346 4.68 -3.87 5.76
CA GLU A 346 4.69 -3.50 7.18
C GLU A 346 3.65 -2.42 7.51
N CYS A 347 3.40 -1.48 6.60
CA CYS A 347 2.38 -0.45 6.77
C CYS A 347 0.97 -1.04 6.99
N ILE A 348 0.58 -2.05 6.19
CA ILE A 348 -0.70 -2.75 6.38
C ILE A 348 -0.63 -3.72 7.58
N GLY A 349 0.54 -4.30 7.85
CA GLY A 349 0.78 -5.14 9.02
C GLY A 349 0.53 -4.40 10.33
N ARG A 350 0.92 -3.13 10.42
CA ARG A 350 0.63 -2.27 11.57
C ARG A 350 -0.87 -2.16 11.84
N ILE A 351 -1.64 -1.98 10.80
CA ILE A 351 -3.09 -1.85 10.88
C ILE A 351 -3.75 -3.19 11.23
N LEU A 352 -3.46 -4.23 10.47
CA LEU A 352 -4.19 -5.50 10.56
C LEU A 352 -3.74 -6.37 11.75
N ARG A 353 -2.44 -6.43 12.01
CA ARG A 353 -1.86 -7.32 13.04
C ARG A 353 -1.76 -6.67 14.41
N TYR A 354 -1.39 -5.39 14.44
CA TYR A 354 -1.11 -4.68 15.69
C TYR A 354 -2.19 -3.67 16.07
N ARG A 355 -3.23 -3.47 15.25
CA ARG A 355 -4.29 -2.46 15.48
C ARG A 355 -3.70 -1.10 15.82
N SER A 356 -2.62 -0.73 15.16
CA SER A 356 -1.87 0.50 15.36
C SER A 356 -2.01 1.42 14.15
N LYS A 357 -1.77 2.71 14.34
CA LYS A 357 -1.76 3.68 13.25
C LYS A 357 -0.77 3.28 12.16
N LEU A 358 -1.06 3.71 10.94
CA LEU A 358 -0.21 3.55 9.78
C LEU A 358 1.21 4.06 10.07
N SER A 359 2.22 3.28 9.71
CA SER A 359 3.62 3.68 9.72
C SER A 359 4.38 2.99 8.59
N CYS A 360 5.61 3.39 8.31
CA CYS A 360 6.41 2.84 7.23
C CYS A 360 7.76 2.32 7.74
N ALA A 361 8.21 1.18 7.21
CA ALA A 361 9.51 0.60 7.55
C ALA A 361 10.71 1.45 7.07
N VAL A 362 10.52 2.29 6.06
CA VAL A 362 11.60 3.10 5.46
C VAL A 362 11.40 4.60 5.62
N ASN A 363 10.22 5.06 6.01
CA ASN A 363 9.93 6.46 6.26
C ASN A 363 9.46 6.65 7.71
N PRO A 364 10.34 7.08 8.62
CA PRO A 364 9.98 7.20 10.03
C PRO A 364 8.97 8.31 10.33
N ALA A 365 8.76 9.26 9.42
CA ALA A 365 7.82 10.36 9.61
C ALA A 365 6.36 9.97 9.27
N THR A 366 6.13 8.81 8.65
CA THR A 366 4.79 8.39 8.25
C THR A 366 3.84 8.26 9.44
N GLY A 367 2.75 9.03 9.44
CA GLY A 367 1.75 9.10 10.50
C GLY A 367 2.16 9.99 11.69
N ASP A 368 3.35 10.61 11.63
CA ASP A 368 3.91 11.55 12.60
C ASP A 368 4.52 12.78 11.91
N GLU A 369 3.97 13.19 10.75
CA GLU A 369 4.54 14.23 9.90
C GLU A 369 4.80 15.55 10.64
N ASN A 370 3.94 15.92 11.57
CA ASN A 370 4.13 17.12 12.41
C ASN A 370 5.22 16.95 13.44
N ALA A 371 5.24 15.83 14.16
CA ALA A 371 6.18 15.56 15.26
C ALA A 371 7.60 15.25 14.75
N MET A 372 7.70 14.61 13.57
CA MET A 372 8.99 14.17 12.99
C MET A 372 9.54 15.17 11.95
N LYS A 373 9.05 16.40 11.93
CA LYS A 373 9.53 17.43 11.03
C LYS A 373 11.00 17.78 11.30
N LEU A 374 11.84 17.54 10.30
CA LEU A 374 13.27 17.83 10.40
C LEU A 374 13.53 19.33 10.12
N THR A 375 13.75 20.10 11.19
CA THR A 375 14.09 21.53 11.13
C THR A 375 15.57 21.76 11.39
N LYS A 376 16.15 22.78 10.77
CA LYS A 376 17.54 23.21 11.04
C LYS A 376 17.68 23.60 12.50
N VAL A 377 18.81 23.21 13.11
CA VAL A 377 19.15 23.60 14.49
C VAL A 377 19.93 24.92 14.49
N GLU A 378 19.78 25.69 15.56
CA GLU A 378 20.54 26.92 15.77
C GLU A 378 22.03 26.66 16.03
N GLN A 379 22.33 25.55 16.71
CA GLN A 379 23.69 25.16 17.10
C GLN A 379 24.06 23.81 16.49
N PRO A 380 24.70 23.78 15.30
CA PRO A 380 25.24 22.56 14.72
C PRO A 380 26.23 21.85 15.63
N LYS A 381 26.19 20.52 15.64
CA LYS A 381 27.09 19.64 16.41
C LYS A 381 27.89 18.73 15.50
N ASN A 382 29.04 18.27 15.97
CA ASN A 382 29.78 17.17 15.36
C ASN A 382 29.16 15.85 15.85
N VAL A 383 28.58 15.09 14.96
CA VAL A 383 27.89 13.82 15.27
C VAL A 383 28.65 12.66 14.63
N VAL A 384 28.98 11.66 15.42
CA VAL A 384 29.52 10.39 14.93
C VAL A 384 28.43 9.34 14.97
N VAL A 385 28.20 8.70 13.83
CA VAL A 385 27.28 7.55 13.72
C VAL A 385 28.13 6.30 13.52
N ILE A 386 27.90 5.28 14.37
CA ILE A 386 28.62 4.01 14.34
C ILE A 386 27.68 2.93 13.81
N GLY A 387 27.98 2.40 12.62
CA GLY A 387 27.19 1.41 11.90
C GLY A 387 26.43 2.00 10.72
N GLY A 388 26.71 1.50 9.52
CA GLY A 388 26.14 1.92 8.24
C GLY A 388 24.93 1.08 7.77
N GLY A 389 24.24 0.42 8.70
CA GLY A 389 22.97 -0.23 8.41
C GLY A 389 21.83 0.79 8.24
N PRO A 390 20.57 0.34 7.94
CA PRO A 390 19.45 1.26 7.66
C PRO A 390 19.19 2.27 8.79
N GLY A 391 19.31 1.86 10.05
CA GLY A 391 19.13 2.74 11.20
C GLY A 391 20.20 3.83 11.27
N GLY A 392 21.48 3.47 11.03
CA GLY A 392 22.59 4.43 11.03
C GLY A 392 22.55 5.38 9.84
N MET A 393 22.25 4.88 8.65
CA MET A 393 22.10 5.72 7.45
C MET A 393 20.96 6.73 7.61
N GLU A 394 19.79 6.34 8.14
CA GLU A 394 18.67 7.28 8.38
C GLU A 394 19.01 8.28 9.50
N ALA A 395 19.69 7.84 10.58
CA ALA A 395 20.14 8.75 11.64
C ALA A 395 21.14 9.80 11.10
N ALA A 396 22.11 9.37 10.30
CA ALA A 396 23.06 10.28 9.64
C ALA A 396 22.36 11.27 8.72
N ARG A 397 21.42 10.80 7.89
CA ARG A 397 20.61 11.64 7.01
C ARG A 397 19.80 12.68 7.81
N ALA A 398 19.10 12.25 8.86
CA ALA A 398 18.29 13.14 9.67
C ALA A 398 19.14 14.21 10.38
N CYS A 399 20.29 13.83 10.95
CA CYS A 399 21.23 14.75 11.57
C CYS A 399 21.78 15.77 10.55
N ALA A 400 22.17 15.33 9.37
CA ALA A 400 22.69 16.20 8.32
C ALA A 400 21.63 17.18 7.80
N ILE A 401 20.38 16.74 7.57
CA ILE A 401 19.24 17.62 7.21
C ILE A 401 19.05 18.69 8.27
N ARG A 402 19.18 18.35 9.55
CA ARG A 402 19.08 19.30 10.65
C ARG A 402 20.27 20.24 10.76
N GLY A 403 21.33 20.06 9.96
CA GLY A 403 22.48 20.96 9.85
C GLY A 403 23.67 20.55 10.73
N HIS A 404 23.65 19.36 11.33
CA HIS A 404 24.82 18.84 12.04
C HIS A 404 25.92 18.41 11.06
N LYS A 405 27.18 18.43 11.52
CA LYS A 405 28.34 17.85 10.82
C LYS A 405 28.39 16.37 11.20
N VAL A 406 28.25 15.49 10.21
CA VAL A 406 28.07 14.06 10.46
C VAL A 406 29.21 13.24 9.86
N LYS A 407 29.80 12.35 10.67
CA LYS A 407 30.70 11.29 10.22
C LYS A 407 30.04 9.94 10.48
N LEU A 408 29.98 9.10 9.45
CA LEU A 408 29.41 7.75 9.52
C LEU A 408 30.52 6.71 9.33
N TYR A 409 30.66 5.83 10.30
CA TYR A 409 31.65 4.75 10.28
C TYR A 409 30.97 3.39 10.15
N GLU A 410 31.41 2.61 9.17
CA GLU A 410 30.95 1.24 8.93
C GLU A 410 32.14 0.29 8.76
N LYS A 411 32.14 -0.82 9.49
CA LYS A 411 33.23 -1.80 9.47
C LYS A 411 33.36 -2.56 8.15
N ASN A 412 32.26 -2.64 7.39
CA ASN A 412 32.19 -3.24 6.05
C ASN A 412 31.75 -2.20 5.03
N VAL A 413 30.73 -2.52 4.22
CA VAL A 413 30.08 -1.59 3.27
C VAL A 413 28.73 -1.13 3.81
N LEU A 414 28.29 0.04 3.38
CA LEU A 414 26.95 0.56 3.71
C LEU A 414 25.84 -0.44 3.32
N GLY A 415 24.79 -0.45 4.11
CA GLY A 415 23.63 -1.36 3.96
C GLY A 415 23.47 -2.32 5.14
N GLY A 416 24.55 -2.67 5.85
CA GLY A 416 24.53 -3.59 6.99
C GLY A 416 23.85 -4.93 6.63
N THR A 417 22.92 -5.40 7.46
CA THR A 417 22.22 -6.67 7.20
C THR A 417 21.30 -6.66 5.99
N LEU A 418 20.96 -5.49 5.41
CA LEU A 418 20.18 -5.43 4.17
C LEU A 418 20.97 -5.95 2.96
N ASN A 419 22.30 -5.96 3.00
CA ASN A 419 23.13 -6.45 1.90
C ASN A 419 22.87 -7.92 1.58
N ALA A 420 22.56 -8.76 2.57
CA ALA A 420 22.28 -10.17 2.36
C ALA A 420 20.99 -10.38 1.53
N PRO A 421 19.79 -9.94 1.96
CA PRO A 421 18.58 -10.14 1.15
C PRO A 421 18.58 -9.31 -0.15
N ALA A 422 19.44 -8.30 -0.29
CA ALA A 422 19.58 -7.50 -1.51
C ALA A 422 20.22 -8.27 -2.67
N THR A 423 20.79 -9.45 -2.45
CA THR A 423 21.34 -10.32 -3.51
C THR A 423 20.23 -10.89 -4.39
N ALA A 424 19.07 -11.18 -3.82
CA ALA A 424 17.95 -11.76 -4.53
C ALA A 424 17.30 -10.76 -5.52
N GLU A 425 17.12 -11.17 -6.78
CA GLU A 425 16.52 -10.33 -7.83
C GLU A 425 15.08 -9.93 -7.52
N PHE A 426 14.30 -10.81 -6.91
CA PHE A 426 12.93 -10.49 -6.50
C PHE A 426 12.85 -9.49 -5.32
N LYS A 427 14.00 -9.08 -4.75
CA LYS A 427 14.15 -8.06 -3.72
C LYS A 427 14.92 -6.82 -4.17
N ILE A 428 14.91 -6.53 -5.46
CA ILE A 428 15.60 -5.38 -6.07
C ILE A 428 15.35 -4.06 -5.32
N GLN A 429 14.18 -3.89 -4.69
CA GLN A 429 13.84 -2.67 -3.95
C GLN A 429 14.72 -2.44 -2.72
N ILE A 430 15.31 -3.50 -2.15
CA ILE A 430 16.28 -3.37 -1.05
C ILE A 430 17.58 -2.76 -1.57
N ARG A 431 18.07 -3.20 -2.77
CA ARG A 431 19.24 -2.56 -3.42
C ARG A 431 18.96 -1.09 -3.71
N LYS A 432 17.79 -0.79 -4.30
CA LYS A 432 17.37 0.60 -4.58
C LYS A 432 17.34 1.45 -3.30
N LEU A 433 16.94 0.90 -2.15
CA LEU A 433 16.94 1.60 -0.87
C LEU A 433 18.36 1.89 -0.37
N ILE A 434 19.28 0.95 -0.47
CA ILE A 434 20.69 1.16 -0.08
C ILE A 434 21.29 2.27 -0.96
N GLU A 435 21.09 2.23 -2.27
CA GLU A 435 21.58 3.26 -3.19
C GLU A 435 20.93 4.63 -2.93
N TYR A 436 19.63 4.68 -2.63
CA TYR A 436 18.97 5.90 -2.17
C TYR A 436 19.71 6.54 -0.98
N TYR A 437 20.01 5.75 0.05
CA TYR A 437 20.73 6.27 1.21
C TYR A 437 22.14 6.76 0.84
N LYS A 438 22.89 6.04 0.03
CA LYS A 438 24.21 6.49 -0.44
C LYS A 438 24.12 7.84 -1.16
N VAL A 439 23.17 7.99 -2.08
CA VAL A 439 22.92 9.25 -2.79
C VAL A 439 22.57 10.38 -1.81
N GLN A 440 21.65 10.13 -0.88
CA GLN A 440 21.22 11.15 0.09
C GLN A 440 22.36 11.57 1.03
N LEU A 441 23.11 10.64 1.55
CA LEU A 441 24.23 10.93 2.46
C LEU A 441 25.32 11.77 1.76
N ASN A 442 25.64 11.42 0.51
CA ASN A 442 26.60 12.18 -0.30
C ASN A 442 26.10 13.60 -0.60
N LYS A 443 24.82 13.76 -1.03
CA LYS A 443 24.21 15.09 -1.28
C LYS A 443 24.16 15.98 -0.04
N LEU A 444 24.04 15.37 1.14
CA LEU A 444 24.01 16.07 2.42
C LEU A 444 25.40 16.34 3.03
N GLY A 445 26.48 15.91 2.36
CA GLY A 445 27.85 16.12 2.81
C GLY A 445 28.22 15.30 4.05
N VAL A 446 27.63 14.12 4.25
CA VAL A 446 28.03 13.21 5.31
C VAL A 446 29.37 12.59 4.96
N GLU A 447 30.34 12.67 5.89
CA GLU A 447 31.65 12.04 5.74
C GLU A 447 31.52 10.54 6.04
N ILE A 448 31.70 9.69 5.02
CA ILE A 448 31.48 8.24 5.11
C ILE A 448 32.83 7.50 5.15
N HIS A 449 33.00 6.65 6.15
CA HIS A 449 34.16 5.79 6.34
C HIS A 449 33.74 4.33 6.34
N GLU A 450 33.76 3.71 5.16
CA GLU A 450 33.59 2.25 5.03
C GLU A 450 34.88 1.51 5.41
N TYR A 451 34.78 0.21 5.72
CA TYR A 451 35.87 -0.65 6.17
C TYR A 451 36.63 -0.11 7.39
N THR A 452 35.91 0.65 8.24
CA THR A 452 36.49 1.31 9.43
C THR A 452 35.69 0.96 10.68
N GLU A 453 36.23 0.07 11.49
CA GLU A 453 35.65 -0.29 12.79
C GLU A 453 36.15 0.65 13.89
N LEU A 454 35.24 1.28 14.62
CA LEU A 454 35.60 2.09 15.80
C LEU A 454 35.55 1.24 17.07
N SER A 455 36.59 1.39 17.89
CA SER A 455 36.64 0.91 19.31
C SER A 455 36.26 2.02 20.28
N ILE A 456 36.04 1.67 21.53
CA ILE A 456 35.75 2.64 22.58
C ILE A 456 36.88 3.67 22.76
N ASP A 457 38.12 3.31 22.44
CA ASP A 457 39.31 4.15 22.57
C ASP A 457 39.62 4.95 21.28
N SER A 458 38.76 4.88 20.27
CA SER A 458 39.00 5.60 19.01
C SER A 458 38.99 7.11 19.24
N PRO A 459 40.06 7.86 18.86
CA PRO A 459 40.18 9.31 19.11
C PRO A 459 38.98 10.11 18.56
N THR A 460 38.42 9.70 17.45
CA THR A 460 37.23 10.32 16.85
C THR A 460 36.03 10.44 17.81
N LEU A 461 35.91 9.53 18.80
CA LEU A 461 34.83 9.56 19.76
C LEU A 461 35.04 10.62 20.84
N ALA A 462 36.29 10.97 21.11
CA ALA A 462 36.62 12.03 22.06
C ALA A 462 36.42 13.45 21.48
N GLU A 463 36.42 13.58 20.14
CA GLU A 463 36.32 14.85 19.43
C GLU A 463 34.88 15.21 19.01
N CYS A 464 33.91 14.34 19.23
CA CYS A 464 32.55 14.58 18.82
C CYS A 464 31.62 15.04 19.95
N ASP A 465 30.59 15.80 19.60
CA ASP A 465 29.59 16.29 20.58
C ASP A 465 28.55 15.23 20.92
N ARG A 466 28.27 14.32 19.98
CA ARG A 466 27.24 13.26 20.13
C ARG A 466 27.62 12.01 19.32
N ILE A 467 27.27 10.86 19.91
CA ILE A 467 27.45 9.55 19.29
C ILE A 467 26.08 8.90 19.09
N VAL A 468 25.86 8.34 17.91
CA VAL A 468 24.71 7.48 17.60
C VAL A 468 25.22 6.05 17.39
N CYS A 469 24.85 5.14 18.29
CA CYS A 469 25.18 3.72 18.17
C CYS A 469 24.11 3.00 17.36
N ALA A 470 24.46 2.56 16.14
CA ALA A 470 23.59 1.81 15.23
C ALA A 470 24.26 0.51 14.76
N THR A 471 24.96 -0.17 15.67
CA THR A 471 25.85 -1.31 15.40
C THR A 471 25.09 -2.61 15.04
N GLY A 472 23.76 -2.60 15.08
CA GLY A 472 22.91 -3.71 14.67
C GLY A 472 22.93 -4.91 15.61
N SER A 473 22.70 -6.09 15.05
CA SER A 473 22.64 -7.36 15.77
C SER A 473 23.46 -8.45 15.06
N LYS A 474 23.71 -9.55 15.77
CA LYS A 474 24.31 -10.76 15.20
C LYS A 474 23.27 -11.88 15.16
N PRO A 475 23.32 -12.77 14.17
CA PRO A 475 22.50 -13.98 14.15
C PRO A 475 22.70 -14.79 15.42
N LEU A 476 21.60 -15.30 15.97
CA LEU A 476 21.65 -16.24 17.07
C LEU A 476 22.10 -17.61 16.54
N SER A 477 23.13 -18.19 17.13
CA SER A 477 23.52 -19.57 16.86
C SER A 477 22.78 -20.51 17.82
N LEU A 478 22.02 -21.45 17.26
CA LEU A 478 21.29 -22.45 18.06
C LEU A 478 22.22 -23.60 18.45
N PRO A 479 22.07 -24.20 19.64
CA PRO A 479 22.88 -25.33 20.09
C PRO A 479 22.43 -26.66 19.45
N ILE A 480 22.52 -26.74 18.14
CA ILE A 480 22.15 -27.94 17.37
C ILE A 480 23.42 -28.77 17.11
N PRO A 481 23.42 -30.07 17.40
CA PRO A 481 24.56 -30.94 17.07
C PRO A 481 24.89 -30.89 15.58
N GLY A 482 26.19 -30.64 15.28
CA GLY A 482 26.66 -30.54 13.89
C GLY A 482 26.55 -29.15 13.25
N ILE A 483 26.03 -28.13 13.93
CA ILE A 483 25.85 -26.77 13.38
C ILE A 483 27.16 -26.12 12.91
N ASN A 484 28.30 -26.53 13.46
CA ASN A 484 29.63 -26.04 13.09
C ASN A 484 30.32 -26.96 12.04
N GLY A 485 29.58 -27.87 11.41
CA GLY A 485 30.10 -28.73 10.35
C GLY A 485 30.53 -27.91 9.11
N SER A 486 31.55 -28.37 8.39
CA SER A 486 32.08 -27.70 7.21
C SER A 486 31.07 -27.59 6.04
N ASN A 487 29.98 -28.34 6.11
CA ASN A 487 28.87 -28.31 5.16
C ASN A 487 27.68 -27.43 5.62
N VAL A 488 27.85 -26.66 6.71
CA VAL A 488 26.81 -25.78 7.27
C VAL A 488 27.21 -24.33 7.04
N LEU A 489 26.28 -23.55 6.48
CA LEU A 489 26.45 -22.11 6.25
C LEU A 489 25.33 -21.35 6.98
N GLY A 490 25.67 -20.22 7.56
CA GLY A 490 24.67 -19.25 8.00
C GLY A 490 23.98 -18.59 6.79
N VAL A 491 22.69 -18.27 6.91
CA VAL A 491 21.90 -17.72 5.80
C VAL A 491 22.49 -16.41 5.25
N ILE A 492 23.09 -15.56 6.11
CA ILE A 492 23.74 -14.31 5.67
C ILE A 492 24.95 -14.61 4.78
N ASP A 493 25.82 -15.55 5.18
CA ASP A 493 26.95 -15.95 4.35
C ASP A 493 26.53 -16.63 3.06
N ALA A 494 25.46 -17.42 3.11
CA ALA A 494 24.92 -18.09 1.94
C ALA A 494 24.41 -17.10 0.88
N HIS A 495 23.77 -16.01 1.29
CA HIS A 495 23.38 -14.91 0.40
C HIS A 495 24.61 -14.16 -0.16
N LEU A 496 25.54 -13.76 0.73
CA LEU A 496 26.67 -12.89 0.34
C LEU A 496 27.80 -13.60 -0.38
N LYS A 497 27.91 -14.93 -0.23
CA LYS A 497 28.97 -15.79 -0.77
C LYS A 497 28.37 -17.02 -1.44
N PRO A 498 27.63 -16.85 -2.54
CA PRO A 498 26.94 -17.95 -3.21
C PRO A 498 27.88 -19.05 -3.72
N GLU A 499 29.16 -18.73 -3.91
CA GLU A 499 30.20 -19.70 -4.26
C GLU A 499 30.46 -20.77 -3.19
N LEU A 500 30.12 -20.48 -1.93
CA LEU A 500 30.23 -21.45 -0.84
C LEU A 500 29.06 -22.45 -0.83
N VAL A 501 27.98 -22.18 -1.57
CA VAL A 501 26.80 -23.05 -1.67
C VAL A 501 27.06 -24.13 -2.73
N THR A 502 27.85 -25.14 -2.40
CA THR A 502 28.30 -26.16 -3.35
C THR A 502 27.36 -27.34 -3.54
N GLY A 503 26.43 -27.58 -2.60
CA GLY A 503 25.48 -28.70 -2.65
C GLY A 503 24.42 -28.54 -3.76
N ARG A 504 24.03 -29.66 -4.41
CA ARG A 504 22.90 -29.67 -5.37
C ARG A 504 21.56 -29.71 -4.66
N ASN A 505 21.47 -30.40 -3.55
CA ASN A 505 20.30 -30.52 -2.70
C ASN A 505 20.60 -29.82 -1.37
N LEU A 506 19.90 -28.77 -1.08
CA LEU A 506 20.09 -27.97 0.12
C LEU A 506 19.04 -28.33 1.16
N ILE A 507 19.44 -28.40 2.42
CA ILE A 507 18.53 -28.50 3.57
C ILE A 507 18.59 -27.16 4.29
N ILE A 508 17.44 -26.50 4.36
CA ILE A 508 17.28 -25.21 5.04
C ILE A 508 16.66 -25.46 6.40
N CYS A 509 17.43 -25.30 7.46
CA CYS A 509 16.95 -25.47 8.83
C CYS A 509 16.37 -24.15 9.36
N GLY A 510 15.06 -24.11 9.48
CA GLY A 510 14.25 -22.93 9.85
C GLY A 510 13.47 -22.39 8.66
N GLY A 511 12.15 -22.53 8.74
CA GLY A 511 11.19 -22.09 7.71
C GLY A 511 10.60 -20.71 7.98
N GLY A 512 11.30 -19.82 8.70
CA GLY A 512 10.95 -18.40 8.76
C GLY A 512 11.26 -17.70 7.44
N MET A 513 10.90 -16.40 7.33
CA MET A 513 11.09 -15.61 6.11
C MET A 513 12.50 -15.74 5.54
N SER A 514 13.55 -15.63 6.36
CA SER A 514 14.94 -15.67 5.88
C SER A 514 15.31 -17.01 5.26
N GLY A 515 14.87 -18.13 5.85
CA GLY A 515 15.12 -19.46 5.29
C GLY A 515 14.37 -19.70 4.00
N CYS A 516 13.08 -19.30 3.95
CA CYS A 516 12.27 -19.41 2.74
C CYS A 516 12.76 -18.51 1.60
N ASP A 517 13.19 -17.28 1.91
CA ASP A 517 13.79 -16.36 0.93
C ASP A 517 15.07 -16.96 0.31
N PHE A 518 15.95 -17.52 1.14
CA PHE A 518 17.16 -18.15 0.62
C PHE A 518 16.83 -19.41 -0.17
N ALA A 519 15.85 -20.22 0.26
CA ALA A 519 15.39 -21.37 -0.50
C ALA A 519 14.93 -20.95 -1.92
N LEU A 520 14.13 -19.90 -2.01
CA LEU A 520 13.66 -19.36 -3.28
C LEU A 520 14.82 -18.81 -4.15
N GLU A 521 15.75 -18.03 -3.56
CA GLU A 521 16.93 -17.52 -4.27
C GLU A 521 17.81 -18.66 -4.77
N ALA A 522 18.05 -19.67 -3.95
CA ALA A 522 18.85 -20.83 -4.34
C ALA A 522 18.24 -21.63 -5.51
N MET A 523 16.91 -21.70 -5.55
CA MET A 523 16.19 -22.33 -6.67
C MET A 523 16.32 -21.48 -7.95
N ILE A 524 16.06 -20.18 -7.87
CA ILE A 524 16.00 -19.28 -9.04
C ILE A 524 17.41 -18.96 -9.56
N ALA A 525 18.31 -18.51 -8.68
CA ALA A 525 19.62 -17.98 -9.08
C ALA A 525 20.69 -19.05 -9.17
N LEU A 526 20.66 -20.09 -8.32
CA LEU A 526 21.69 -21.11 -8.26
C LEU A 526 21.29 -22.44 -8.89
N GLY A 527 20.00 -22.61 -9.30
CA GLY A 527 19.49 -23.86 -9.86
C GLY A 527 19.58 -25.05 -8.89
N ARG A 528 19.45 -24.79 -7.58
CA ARG A 528 19.54 -25.80 -6.52
C ARG A 528 18.17 -26.28 -6.10
N LYS A 529 18.07 -27.53 -5.66
CA LYS A 529 16.88 -28.03 -4.95
C LYS A 529 17.01 -27.67 -3.47
N ALA A 530 15.96 -27.10 -2.90
CA ALA A 530 15.91 -26.75 -1.49
C ALA A 530 14.78 -27.53 -0.78
N THR A 531 15.11 -28.09 0.39
CA THR A 531 14.12 -28.68 1.31
C THR A 531 14.15 -27.87 2.59
N VAL A 532 13.02 -27.28 2.96
CA VAL A 532 12.87 -26.50 4.19
C VAL A 532 12.38 -27.40 5.30
N ILE A 533 13.06 -27.38 6.45
CA ILE A 533 12.68 -28.08 7.67
C ILE A 533 12.26 -27.02 8.70
N GLU A 534 11.02 -27.10 9.18
CA GLU A 534 10.42 -26.18 10.15
C GLU A 534 9.81 -26.99 11.31
N MET A 535 9.88 -26.45 12.53
CA MET A 535 9.27 -27.06 13.73
C MET A 535 7.78 -26.73 13.87
N LYS A 536 7.30 -25.67 13.23
CA LYS A 536 5.89 -25.28 13.20
C LYS A 536 5.16 -26.00 12.08
N ASP A 537 3.84 -25.98 12.15
CA ASP A 537 2.97 -26.64 11.16
C ASP A 537 3.01 -25.99 9.78
N ASP A 538 3.55 -24.76 9.67
CA ASP A 538 3.65 -24.02 8.40
C ASP A 538 4.91 -23.16 8.35
N VAL A 539 5.33 -22.79 7.12
CA VAL A 539 6.50 -21.95 6.86
C VAL A 539 6.12 -20.48 6.73
N ALA A 540 7.12 -19.59 6.88
CA ALA A 540 6.98 -18.13 6.79
C ALA A 540 5.86 -17.56 7.69
N THR A 541 5.63 -18.17 8.87
CA THR A 541 4.59 -17.73 9.83
C THR A 541 4.96 -16.44 10.58
N ASP A 542 6.16 -15.96 10.40
CA ASP A 542 6.70 -14.73 10.98
C ASP A 542 6.39 -13.47 10.15
N VAL A 543 5.86 -13.64 8.92
CA VAL A 543 5.46 -12.52 8.06
C VAL A 543 3.92 -12.35 8.00
N ILE A 544 3.49 -11.25 7.40
CA ILE A 544 2.06 -10.99 7.18
C ILE A 544 1.49 -11.92 6.10
N MET A 545 0.22 -12.29 6.23
CA MET A 545 -0.47 -13.29 5.40
C MET A 545 -0.24 -13.14 3.90
N MET A 546 -0.36 -11.93 3.33
CA MET A 546 -0.17 -11.73 1.88
C MET A 546 1.26 -12.01 1.41
N ASN A 547 2.25 -11.75 2.26
CA ASN A 547 3.65 -12.09 1.98
C ASN A 547 3.87 -13.60 2.08
N GLN A 548 3.30 -14.25 3.12
CA GLN A 548 3.38 -15.69 3.31
C GLN A 548 2.78 -16.45 2.12
N VAL A 549 1.56 -16.11 1.72
CA VAL A 549 0.88 -16.75 0.58
C VAL A 549 1.71 -16.61 -0.69
N SER A 550 2.17 -15.39 -1.01
CA SER A 550 2.96 -15.15 -2.21
C SER A 550 4.30 -15.87 -2.20
N LEU A 551 5.00 -15.90 -1.07
CA LEU A 551 6.27 -16.61 -0.93
C LEU A 551 6.09 -18.13 -1.10
N LYS A 552 5.09 -18.72 -0.43
CA LYS A 552 4.77 -20.16 -0.56
C LYS A 552 4.46 -20.55 -2.00
N GLU A 553 3.65 -19.75 -2.71
CA GLU A 553 3.34 -20.00 -4.12
C GLU A 553 4.58 -19.86 -5.03
N SER A 554 5.50 -18.94 -4.71
CA SER A 554 6.75 -18.78 -5.46
C SER A 554 7.73 -19.93 -5.24
N MET A 555 7.61 -20.64 -4.11
CA MET A 555 8.44 -21.81 -3.77
C MET A 555 7.86 -23.14 -4.29
N ALA A 556 6.58 -23.19 -4.67
CA ALA A 556 5.89 -24.39 -5.18
C ALA A 556 6.26 -24.66 -6.65
#